data_263078079e6e4e81ca5ebd648cdf7b71
#
_entry.id   263078079e6e4e81ca5ebd648cdf7b71
#
_cell.length_a   1.000
_cell.length_b   1.000
_cell.length_c   1.000
_cell.angle_alpha   90.00
_cell.angle_beta   90.00
_cell.angle_gamma   90.00
#
_symmetry.space_group_name_H-M   'P 1'
#
loop_
_entity.id
_entity.type
_entity.pdbx_description
1 polymer ?
#
loop_
_entity_poly.entity_id
_entity_poly.type
_entity_poly.pdbx_seq_one_letter_code
_entity_poly.pdbx_strand_id
1 'polypeptide(L)'
;MLGHATSTSDLDITVLLGEAEPHRASLVYRDWPVEVFVHTEASIRWFVARDVVRRRPTMARLVSGGVALLPGGNGAVLQQQCAAVVAAGPAPLTDDELTRARYTLTDLLDDLTGGADPELLDAIAVDVWRNTAELHLAANRAWTGSSKWLVRELRQLDEVTDGDVTRRLRAGLLAALSGTVGPLMGVADEILDEVGGRLWAGLHLAAPPAAKGCE
;
A
#
# COMPACT_ATOMS: atom_id res chain seq x y z
N MET A 1 -20.47 7.34 -0.17
CA MET A 1 -19.75 7.02 1.07
C MET A 1 -19.40 5.54 1.01
N LEU A 2 -18.13 5.18 1.21
CA LEU A 2 -17.63 3.80 1.06
C LEU A 2 -17.95 2.87 2.26
N GLY A 3 -18.94 3.21 3.08
CA GLY A 3 -19.42 2.36 4.21
C GLY A 3 -18.50 2.27 5.43
N HIS A 4 -17.36 2.96 5.43
CA HIS A 4 -16.37 2.93 6.51
C HIS A 4 -16.12 4.30 7.16
N ALA A 5 -17.06 5.23 7.03
CA ALA A 5 -16.95 6.55 7.63
C ALA A 5 -17.00 6.47 9.16
N THR A 6 -16.15 7.26 9.81
CA THR A 6 -16.11 7.46 11.26
C THR A 6 -16.50 8.90 11.58
N SER A 7 -16.63 9.23 12.86
CA SER A 7 -16.93 10.60 13.31
C SER A 7 -15.84 11.63 12.95
N THR A 8 -14.66 11.16 12.56
CA THR A 8 -13.51 11.97 12.14
C THR A 8 -13.21 11.86 10.65
N SER A 9 -14.10 11.25 9.87
CA SER A 9 -13.91 11.13 8.41
C SER A 9 -14.15 12.48 7.74
N ASP A 10 -13.35 12.79 6.76
CA ASP A 10 -13.47 13.91 5.85
C ASP A 10 -14.32 13.55 4.61
N LEU A 11 -14.67 14.57 3.85
CA LEU A 11 -15.30 14.44 2.54
C LEU A 11 -14.27 14.68 1.45
N ASP A 12 -13.94 13.65 0.69
CA ASP A 12 -13.10 13.76 -0.48
C ASP A 12 -13.94 14.15 -1.70
N ILE A 13 -13.65 15.29 -2.32
CA ILE A 13 -14.33 15.78 -3.52
C ILE A 13 -13.31 15.89 -4.66
N THR A 14 -13.50 15.11 -5.70
CA THR A 14 -12.69 15.23 -6.92
C THR A 14 -13.43 16.09 -7.94
N VAL A 15 -12.78 17.15 -8.41
CA VAL A 15 -13.29 18.07 -9.43
C VAL A 15 -12.49 17.86 -10.70
N LEU A 16 -13.17 17.50 -11.80
CA LEU A 16 -12.59 17.35 -13.11
C LEU A 16 -12.88 18.59 -13.96
N LEU A 17 -11.84 19.29 -14.40
CA LEU A 17 -11.91 20.47 -15.26
C LEU A 17 -11.17 20.21 -16.58
N GLY A 18 -11.61 20.87 -17.67
CA GLY A 18 -10.93 20.78 -18.96
C GLY A 18 -9.54 21.39 -18.92
N GLU A 19 -9.42 22.55 -18.29
CA GLU A 19 -8.16 23.27 -18.06
C GLU A 19 -8.11 23.73 -16.60
N ALA A 20 -7.07 23.36 -15.88
CA ALA A 20 -6.80 23.79 -14.52
C ALA A 20 -5.36 23.49 -14.15
N GLU A 21 -4.82 24.24 -13.21
CA GLU A 21 -3.63 23.82 -12.48
C GLU A 21 -4.05 22.78 -11.43
N PRO A 22 -3.57 21.53 -11.51
CA PRO A 22 -3.95 20.49 -10.55
C PRO A 22 -3.49 20.86 -9.13
N HIS A 23 -4.42 20.85 -8.19
CA HIS A 23 -4.11 21.18 -6.80
C HIS A 23 -5.05 20.47 -5.83
N ARG A 24 -4.67 20.47 -4.56
CA ARG A 24 -5.48 20.01 -3.42
C ARG A 24 -5.72 21.20 -2.49
N ALA A 25 -6.96 21.34 -2.05
CA ALA A 25 -7.35 22.32 -1.05
C ALA A 25 -8.12 21.63 0.09
N SER A 26 -7.93 22.09 1.30
CA SER A 26 -8.67 21.61 2.48
C SER A 26 -9.46 22.77 3.08
N LEU A 27 -10.71 22.51 3.43
CA LEU A 27 -11.59 23.49 4.03
C LEU A 27 -12.54 22.83 5.05
N VAL A 28 -13.27 23.64 5.80
CA VAL A 28 -14.37 23.17 6.65
C VAL A 28 -15.67 23.73 6.10
N TYR A 29 -16.63 22.86 5.85
CA TYR A 29 -17.98 23.25 5.40
C TYR A 29 -19.03 22.67 6.34
N ARG A 30 -19.78 23.53 7.03
CA ARG A 30 -20.81 23.13 8.02
C ARG A 30 -20.27 22.08 9.02
N ASP A 31 -19.11 22.37 9.60
CA ASP A 31 -18.38 21.53 10.56
C ASP A 31 -17.80 20.23 10.00
N TRP A 32 -17.88 20.00 8.68
CA TRP A 32 -17.26 18.86 8.03
C TRP A 32 -15.91 19.24 7.44
N PRO A 33 -14.83 18.48 7.74
CA PRO A 33 -13.58 18.57 6.99
C PRO A 33 -13.83 18.13 5.54
N VAL A 34 -13.38 18.94 4.60
CA VAL A 34 -13.52 18.67 3.15
C VAL A 34 -12.16 18.80 2.49
N GLU A 35 -11.80 17.80 1.71
CA GLU A 35 -10.65 17.84 0.81
C GLU A 35 -11.11 17.90 -0.64
N VAL A 36 -10.65 18.93 -1.33
CA VAL A 36 -10.96 19.13 -2.75
C VAL A 36 -9.74 18.84 -3.59
N PHE A 37 -9.86 17.90 -4.51
CA PHE A 37 -8.82 17.51 -5.45
C PHE A 37 -9.20 18.01 -6.84
N VAL A 38 -8.59 19.11 -7.29
CA VAL A 38 -8.84 19.69 -8.62
C VAL A 38 -7.87 19.06 -9.62
N HIS A 39 -8.41 18.47 -10.67
CA HIS A 39 -7.65 17.74 -11.67
C HIS A 39 -8.13 18.03 -13.08
N THR A 40 -7.23 17.84 -14.04
CA THR A 40 -7.54 17.60 -15.45
C THR A 40 -7.52 16.09 -15.70
N GLU A 41 -8.07 15.65 -16.82
CA GLU A 41 -7.98 14.25 -17.25
C GLU A 41 -6.50 13.78 -17.34
N ALA A 42 -5.64 14.62 -17.92
CA ALA A 42 -4.20 14.33 -18.03
C ALA A 42 -3.54 14.14 -16.64
N SER A 43 -3.86 14.99 -15.68
CA SER A 43 -3.29 14.86 -14.33
C SER A 43 -3.80 13.61 -13.61
N ILE A 44 -5.08 13.25 -13.72
CA ILE A 44 -5.59 12.00 -13.12
C ILE A 44 -4.85 10.80 -13.73
N ARG A 45 -4.71 10.73 -15.06
CA ARG A 45 -3.98 9.65 -15.73
C ARG A 45 -2.53 9.55 -15.26
N TRP A 46 -1.86 10.69 -15.07
CA TRP A 46 -0.49 10.73 -14.56
C TRP A 46 -0.41 10.19 -13.12
N PHE A 47 -1.31 10.62 -12.23
CA PHE A 47 -1.34 10.12 -10.85
C PHE A 47 -1.67 8.63 -10.81
N VAL A 48 -2.63 8.15 -11.60
CA VAL A 48 -2.97 6.73 -11.70
C VAL A 48 -1.75 5.91 -12.15
N ALA A 49 -1.04 6.34 -13.19
CA ALA A 49 0.16 5.64 -13.66
C ALA A 49 1.25 5.55 -12.56
N ARG A 50 1.49 6.66 -11.86
CA ARG A 50 2.45 6.73 -10.75
C ARG A 50 2.04 5.84 -9.57
N ASP A 51 0.75 5.77 -9.26
CA ASP A 51 0.21 4.95 -8.18
C ASP A 51 0.30 3.46 -8.50
N VAL A 52 0.08 3.08 -9.76
CA VAL A 52 0.26 1.69 -10.24
C VAL A 52 1.70 1.22 -10.02
N VAL A 53 2.70 2.04 -10.35
CA VAL A 53 4.11 1.72 -10.10
C VAL A 53 4.39 1.49 -8.61
N ARG A 54 3.73 2.23 -7.73
CA ARG A 54 3.86 2.08 -6.27
C ARG A 54 3.01 0.95 -5.69
N ARG A 55 2.22 0.27 -6.50
CA ARG A 55 1.22 -0.72 -6.07
C ARG A 55 0.17 -0.17 -5.10
N ARG A 56 -0.11 1.14 -5.14
CA ARG A 56 -1.05 1.86 -4.24
C ARG A 56 -2.02 2.67 -5.08
N PRO A 57 -3.19 2.14 -5.47
CA PRO A 57 -4.08 2.75 -6.45
C PRO A 57 -4.94 3.87 -5.86
N THR A 58 -4.32 4.84 -5.19
CA THR A 58 -5.01 5.89 -4.44
C THR A 58 -5.90 6.74 -5.34
N MET A 59 -5.35 7.29 -6.42
CA MET A 59 -6.13 8.13 -7.35
C MET A 59 -7.19 7.32 -8.08
N ALA A 60 -6.86 6.10 -8.53
CA ALA A 60 -7.82 5.26 -9.21
C ALA A 60 -9.01 4.90 -8.31
N ARG A 61 -8.79 4.63 -7.02
CA ARG A 61 -9.86 4.38 -6.06
C ARG A 61 -10.67 5.62 -5.72
N LEU A 62 -10.02 6.76 -5.56
CA LEU A 62 -10.69 8.03 -5.29
C LEU A 62 -11.71 8.35 -6.39
N VAL A 63 -11.29 8.19 -7.65
CA VAL A 63 -12.14 8.46 -8.81
C VAL A 63 -13.21 7.36 -9.00
N SER A 64 -12.81 6.07 -8.99
CA SER A 64 -13.73 4.96 -9.28
C SER A 64 -14.77 4.74 -8.20
N GLY A 65 -14.40 4.95 -6.91
CA GLY A 65 -15.30 4.78 -5.77
C GLY A 65 -16.19 5.99 -5.48
N GLY A 66 -15.99 7.10 -6.16
CA GLY A 66 -16.77 8.33 -5.96
C GLY A 66 -18.18 8.25 -6.55
N VAL A 67 -19.10 9.02 -5.96
CA VAL A 67 -20.44 9.24 -6.52
C VAL A 67 -20.39 10.49 -7.41
N ALA A 68 -20.76 10.36 -8.68
CA ALA A 68 -20.84 11.50 -9.59
C ALA A 68 -21.98 12.45 -9.16
N LEU A 69 -21.61 13.63 -8.66
CA LEU A 69 -22.59 14.65 -8.24
C LEU A 69 -23.04 15.51 -9.42
N LEU A 70 -22.14 15.80 -10.35
CA LEU A 70 -22.39 16.57 -11.57
C LEU A 70 -21.99 15.70 -12.77
N PRO A 71 -22.93 15.04 -13.43
CA PRO A 71 -22.65 14.25 -14.62
C PRO A 71 -22.32 15.19 -15.79
N GLY A 72 -21.26 14.87 -16.53
CA GLY A 72 -20.86 15.62 -17.72
C GLY A 72 -19.45 15.29 -18.17
N GLY A 73 -19.13 15.69 -19.41
CA GLY A 73 -17.80 15.47 -20.00
C GLY A 73 -17.36 14.02 -19.97
N ASN A 74 -16.05 13.81 -19.81
CA ASN A 74 -15.43 12.48 -19.79
C ASN A 74 -15.41 11.81 -18.40
N GLY A 75 -16.08 12.38 -17.39
CA GLY A 75 -16.02 11.92 -16.01
C GLY A 75 -16.41 10.44 -15.85
N ALA A 76 -17.50 10.00 -16.47
CA ALA A 76 -17.96 8.61 -16.42
C ALA A 76 -16.97 7.63 -17.09
N VAL A 77 -16.39 8.02 -18.22
CA VAL A 77 -15.37 7.21 -18.93
C VAL A 77 -14.12 7.07 -18.06
N LEU A 78 -13.68 8.17 -17.46
CA LEU A 78 -12.50 8.17 -16.59
C LEU A 78 -12.74 7.33 -15.32
N GLN A 79 -13.94 7.42 -14.76
CA GLN A 79 -14.35 6.60 -13.61
C GLN A 79 -14.31 5.10 -13.94
N GLN A 80 -14.83 4.72 -15.11
CA GLN A 80 -14.76 3.33 -15.59
C GLN A 80 -13.32 2.85 -15.84
N GLN A 81 -12.47 3.70 -16.41
CA GLN A 81 -11.06 3.39 -16.63
C GLN A 81 -10.31 3.18 -15.29
N CYS A 82 -10.57 4.06 -14.32
CA CYS A 82 -10.01 3.91 -12.97
C CYS A 82 -10.50 2.62 -12.29
N ALA A 83 -11.78 2.27 -12.44
CA ALA A 83 -12.31 1.00 -11.93
C ALA A 83 -11.62 -0.21 -12.55
N ALA A 84 -11.40 -0.18 -13.87
CA ALA A 84 -10.67 -1.23 -14.58
C ALA A 84 -9.23 -1.38 -14.06
N VAL A 85 -8.52 -0.27 -13.79
CA VAL A 85 -7.18 -0.31 -13.19
C VAL A 85 -7.22 -0.98 -11.81
N VAL A 86 -8.16 -0.59 -10.95
CA VAL A 86 -8.30 -1.20 -9.61
C VAL A 86 -8.58 -2.69 -9.71
N ALA A 87 -9.45 -3.11 -10.61
CA ALA A 87 -9.82 -4.51 -10.80
C ALA A 87 -8.69 -5.37 -11.40
N ALA A 88 -7.82 -4.79 -12.23
CA ALA A 88 -6.70 -5.51 -12.83
C ALA A 88 -5.61 -5.93 -11.83
N GLY A 89 -5.53 -5.26 -10.68
CA GLY A 89 -4.44 -5.45 -9.72
C GLY A 89 -3.10 -4.91 -10.23
N PRO A 90 -2.05 -4.93 -9.39
CA PRO A 90 -0.72 -4.53 -9.78
C PRO A 90 -0.04 -5.60 -10.66
N ALA A 91 0.98 -5.20 -11.41
CA ALA A 91 1.85 -6.13 -12.11
C ALA A 91 2.54 -7.11 -11.12
N PRO A 92 2.93 -8.32 -11.52
CA PRO A 92 3.76 -9.19 -10.68
C PRO A 92 5.03 -8.46 -10.21
N LEU A 93 5.60 -8.91 -9.08
CA LEU A 93 6.94 -8.47 -8.71
C LEU A 93 7.95 -8.91 -9.79
N THR A 94 8.87 -8.03 -10.12
CA THR A 94 10.07 -8.43 -10.87
C THR A 94 11.00 -9.24 -9.97
N ASP A 95 11.91 -10.00 -10.56
CA ASP A 95 12.90 -10.79 -9.81
C ASP A 95 13.74 -9.90 -8.87
N ASP A 96 14.08 -8.69 -9.30
CA ASP A 96 14.82 -7.71 -8.51
C ASP A 96 13.97 -7.19 -7.33
N GLU A 97 12.69 -6.89 -7.55
CA GLU A 97 11.78 -6.45 -6.48
C GLU A 97 11.58 -7.56 -5.44
N LEU A 98 11.37 -8.80 -5.91
CA LEU A 98 11.22 -9.96 -5.05
C LEU A 98 12.49 -10.23 -4.24
N THR A 99 13.65 -10.20 -4.91
CA THR A 99 14.95 -10.38 -4.27
C THR A 99 15.19 -9.35 -3.17
N ARG A 100 14.90 -8.07 -3.44
CA ARG A 100 15.00 -7.00 -2.44
C ARG A 100 14.06 -7.22 -1.26
N ALA A 101 12.80 -7.55 -1.54
CA ALA A 101 11.81 -7.76 -0.48
C ALA A 101 12.19 -8.92 0.44
N ARG A 102 12.63 -10.04 -0.12
CA ARG A 102 13.11 -11.20 0.65
C ARG A 102 14.33 -10.86 1.50
N TYR A 103 15.32 -10.18 0.91
CA TYR A 103 16.51 -9.76 1.63
C TYR A 103 16.18 -8.82 2.78
N THR A 104 15.40 -7.76 2.51
CA THR A 104 15.02 -6.79 3.55
C THR A 104 14.27 -7.44 4.71
N LEU A 105 13.34 -8.37 4.40
CA LEU A 105 12.59 -9.04 5.46
C LEU A 105 13.48 -10.05 6.22
N THR A 106 14.42 -10.72 5.55
CA THR A 106 15.41 -11.60 6.21
C THR A 106 16.28 -10.82 7.19
N ASP A 107 16.81 -9.67 6.77
CA ASP A 107 17.65 -8.77 7.57
C ASP A 107 16.89 -8.29 8.83
N LEU A 108 15.66 -7.82 8.65
CA LEU A 108 14.80 -7.43 9.78
C LEU A 108 14.49 -8.57 10.75
N LEU A 109 14.34 -9.80 10.28
CA LEU A 109 14.10 -10.97 11.12
C LEU A 109 15.36 -11.36 11.92
N ASP A 110 16.54 -11.20 11.33
CA ASP A 110 17.80 -11.43 12.02
C ASP A 110 18.03 -10.37 13.09
N ASP A 111 17.75 -9.09 12.79
CA ASP A 111 17.81 -8.01 13.78
C ASP A 111 16.80 -8.22 14.93
N LEU A 112 15.59 -8.69 14.62
CA LEU A 112 14.55 -8.96 15.63
C LEU A 112 14.96 -10.06 16.61
N THR A 113 15.79 -11.02 16.18
CA THR A 113 16.28 -12.12 17.03
C THR A 113 17.56 -11.77 17.77
N GLY A 114 18.42 -10.92 17.19
CA GLY A 114 19.75 -10.57 17.72
C GLY A 114 19.72 -9.40 18.69
N GLY A 115 18.65 -8.63 18.76
CA GLY A 115 18.56 -7.42 19.57
C GLY A 115 18.32 -7.70 21.06
N ALA A 116 18.89 -6.84 21.92
CA ALA A 116 18.70 -6.88 23.36
C ALA A 116 18.00 -5.64 23.92
N ASP A 117 17.87 -4.59 23.13
CA ASP A 117 17.22 -3.34 23.51
C ASP A 117 15.73 -3.38 23.15
N PRO A 118 14.81 -3.39 24.14
CA PRO A 118 13.38 -3.49 23.89
C PRO A 118 12.80 -2.39 22.97
N GLU A 119 13.31 -1.14 23.11
CA GLU A 119 12.79 -0.02 22.30
C GLU A 119 13.18 -0.19 20.82
N LEU A 120 14.36 -0.72 20.52
CA LEU A 120 14.79 -1.06 19.18
C LEU A 120 13.99 -2.24 18.62
N LEU A 121 13.76 -3.26 19.43
CA LEU A 121 12.98 -4.44 19.04
C LEU A 121 11.52 -4.08 18.68
N ASP A 122 10.90 -3.15 19.39
CA ASP A 122 9.55 -2.66 19.08
C ASP A 122 9.51 -2.01 17.69
N ALA A 123 10.49 -1.17 17.37
CA ALA A 123 10.59 -0.53 16.06
C ALA A 123 10.81 -1.56 14.94
N ILE A 124 11.71 -2.52 15.15
CA ILE A 124 11.98 -3.60 14.20
C ILE A 124 10.74 -4.47 14.01
N ALA A 125 10.01 -4.82 15.08
CA ALA A 125 8.78 -5.60 15.00
C ALA A 125 7.70 -4.94 14.13
N VAL A 126 7.57 -3.62 14.23
CA VAL A 126 6.66 -2.84 13.36
C VAL A 126 7.09 -2.93 11.89
N ASP A 127 8.39 -2.86 11.61
CA ASP A 127 8.93 -2.97 10.27
C ASP A 127 8.81 -4.40 9.71
N VAL A 128 9.05 -5.44 10.51
CA VAL A 128 8.78 -6.85 10.15
C VAL A 128 7.31 -7.01 9.79
N TRP A 129 6.38 -6.57 10.64
CA TRP A 129 4.95 -6.63 10.38
C TRP A 129 4.58 -5.96 9.05
N ARG A 130 5.08 -4.76 8.80
CA ARG A 130 4.79 -3.99 7.58
C ARG A 130 5.36 -4.66 6.34
N ASN A 131 6.64 -5.05 6.35
CA ASN A 131 7.31 -5.67 5.20
C ASN A 131 6.69 -7.04 4.89
N THR A 132 6.32 -7.83 5.91
CA THR A 132 5.61 -9.09 5.72
C THR A 132 4.25 -8.87 5.05
N ALA A 133 3.47 -7.90 5.52
CA ALA A 133 2.18 -7.54 4.93
C ALA A 133 2.31 -7.09 3.46
N GLU A 134 3.28 -6.22 3.17
CA GLU A 134 3.53 -5.72 1.81
C GLU A 134 4.00 -6.84 0.88
N LEU A 135 4.88 -7.74 1.34
CA LEU A 135 5.34 -8.90 0.56
C LEU A 135 4.19 -9.87 0.26
N HIS A 136 3.38 -10.22 1.26
CA HIS A 136 2.21 -11.09 1.08
C HIS A 136 1.23 -10.54 0.04
N LEU A 137 0.87 -9.25 0.14
CA LEU A 137 0.01 -8.61 -0.85
C LEU A 137 0.62 -8.61 -2.24
N ALA A 138 1.90 -8.24 -2.36
CA ALA A 138 2.57 -8.15 -3.65
C ALA A 138 2.75 -9.52 -4.32
N ALA A 139 3.08 -10.57 -3.56
CA ALA A 139 3.17 -11.95 -4.04
C ALA A 139 1.83 -12.46 -4.60
N ASN A 140 0.72 -12.06 -3.98
CA ASN A 140 -0.64 -12.38 -4.42
C ASN A 140 -1.21 -11.39 -5.45
N ARG A 141 -0.39 -10.49 -6.00
CA ARG A 141 -0.82 -9.46 -6.95
C ARG A 141 -1.98 -8.62 -6.44
N ALA A 142 -2.04 -8.43 -5.13
CA ALA A 142 -2.97 -7.53 -4.48
C ALA A 142 -2.35 -6.13 -4.33
N TRP A 143 -3.19 -5.10 -4.32
CA TRP A 143 -2.75 -3.75 -4.07
C TRP A 143 -2.21 -3.64 -2.65
N THR A 144 -1.24 -2.76 -2.43
CA THR A 144 -0.76 -2.40 -1.11
C THR A 144 -1.36 -1.07 -0.65
N GLY A 145 -1.03 -0.64 0.54
CA GLY A 145 -1.48 0.62 1.11
C GLY A 145 -0.53 1.12 2.18
N SER A 146 -0.89 2.21 2.82
CA SER A 146 -0.22 2.70 4.03
C SER A 146 -1.22 2.83 5.18
N SER A 147 -0.77 2.68 6.42
CA SER A 147 -1.62 2.78 7.62
C SER A 147 -2.87 1.91 7.52
N LYS A 148 -4.04 2.55 7.67
CA LYS A 148 -5.35 1.88 7.59
C LYS A 148 -5.60 1.15 6.27
N TRP A 149 -5.02 1.64 5.17
CA TRP A 149 -5.20 1.01 3.86
C TRP A 149 -4.43 -0.31 3.73
N LEU A 150 -3.25 -0.43 4.33
CA LEU A 150 -2.52 -1.70 4.33
C LEU A 150 -3.36 -2.82 4.99
N VAL A 151 -3.98 -2.51 6.13
CA VAL A 151 -4.87 -3.47 6.83
C VAL A 151 -6.13 -3.79 6.03
N ARG A 152 -6.69 -2.82 5.31
CA ARG A 152 -7.86 -3.04 4.44
C ARG A 152 -7.53 -3.97 3.27
N GLU A 153 -6.37 -3.78 2.64
CA GLU A 153 -5.91 -4.65 1.55
C GLU A 153 -5.69 -6.09 2.04
N LEU A 154 -5.04 -6.26 3.20
CA LEU A 154 -4.87 -7.59 3.81
C LEU A 154 -6.21 -8.28 4.06
N ARG A 155 -7.17 -7.57 4.65
CA ARG A 155 -8.51 -8.13 4.90
C ARG A 155 -9.23 -8.52 3.62
N GLN A 156 -9.13 -7.68 2.58
CA GLN A 156 -9.71 -7.99 1.29
C GLN A 156 -9.07 -9.24 0.67
N LEU A 157 -7.75 -9.41 0.81
CA LEU A 157 -7.07 -10.62 0.35
C LEU A 157 -7.50 -11.84 1.15
N ASP A 158 -7.54 -11.75 2.50
CA ASP A 158 -8.04 -12.84 3.36
C ASP A 158 -9.46 -13.27 2.98
N GLU A 159 -10.38 -12.31 2.71
CA GLU A 159 -11.75 -12.60 2.27
C GLU A 159 -11.81 -13.37 0.94
N VAL A 160 -10.92 -13.06 -0.01
CA VAL A 160 -10.88 -13.70 -1.33
C VAL A 160 -10.21 -15.09 -1.27
N THR A 161 -9.21 -15.26 -0.38
CA THR A 161 -8.43 -16.51 -0.27
C THR A 161 -8.90 -17.43 0.84
N ASP A 162 -9.92 -17.05 1.61
CA ASP A 162 -10.33 -17.71 2.86
C ASP A 162 -9.15 -17.83 3.86
N GLY A 163 -8.31 -16.77 3.87
CA GLY A 163 -7.11 -16.67 4.69
C GLY A 163 -7.34 -15.98 6.03
N ASP A 164 -6.29 -15.92 6.85
CA ASP A 164 -6.31 -15.25 8.14
C ASP A 164 -5.03 -14.48 8.48
N VAL A 165 -4.26 -14.14 7.47
CA VAL A 165 -2.95 -13.46 7.60
C VAL A 165 -3.07 -12.14 8.35
N THR A 166 -4.12 -11.36 8.12
CA THR A 166 -4.37 -10.10 8.87
C THR A 166 -4.44 -10.33 10.37
N ARG A 167 -5.18 -11.36 10.80
CA ARG A 167 -5.34 -11.70 12.22
C ARG A 167 -4.04 -12.20 12.83
N ARG A 168 -3.32 -13.07 12.12
CA ARG A 168 -2.04 -13.66 12.55
C ARG A 168 -0.95 -12.60 12.67
N LEU A 169 -0.81 -11.72 11.68
CA LEU A 169 0.15 -10.60 11.71
C LEU A 169 -0.15 -9.66 12.87
N ARG A 170 -1.42 -9.32 13.12
CA ARG A 170 -1.78 -8.49 14.26
C ARG A 170 -1.44 -9.16 15.60
N ALA A 171 -1.75 -10.44 15.75
CA ALA A 171 -1.43 -11.19 16.97
C ALA A 171 0.08 -11.31 17.17
N GLY A 172 0.83 -11.57 16.09
CA GLY A 172 2.29 -11.63 16.11
C GLY A 172 2.95 -10.32 16.52
N LEU A 173 2.48 -9.18 15.97
CA LEU A 173 2.97 -7.87 16.37
C LEU A 173 2.73 -7.58 17.86
N LEU A 174 1.52 -7.84 18.35
CA LEU A 174 1.20 -7.63 19.77
C LEU A 174 2.05 -8.51 20.69
N ALA A 175 2.32 -9.76 20.30
CA ALA A 175 3.19 -10.65 21.03
C ALA A 175 4.65 -10.14 21.03
N ALA A 176 5.15 -9.66 19.90
CA ALA A 176 6.50 -9.10 19.75
C ALA A 176 6.68 -7.86 20.65
N LEU A 177 5.73 -6.93 20.64
CA LEU A 177 5.71 -5.74 21.51
C LEU A 177 5.57 -6.10 23.02
N SER A 178 5.23 -7.35 23.32
CA SER A 178 5.22 -7.90 24.68
C SER A 178 6.44 -8.78 24.98
N GLY A 179 7.46 -8.73 24.12
CA GLY A 179 8.72 -9.47 24.28
C GLY A 179 8.70 -10.90 23.72
N THR A 180 7.68 -11.31 22.97
CA THR A 180 7.60 -12.65 22.37
C THR A 180 7.57 -12.57 20.85
N VAL A 181 8.74 -12.60 20.21
CA VAL A 181 8.90 -12.36 18.75
C VAL A 181 8.49 -13.56 17.87
N GLY A 182 8.54 -14.79 18.40
CA GLY A 182 8.32 -16.03 17.66
C GLY A 182 7.03 -16.06 16.80
N PRO A 183 5.87 -15.65 17.33
CA PRO A 183 4.63 -15.63 16.54
C PRO A 183 4.67 -14.72 15.30
N LEU A 184 5.32 -13.55 15.39
CA LEU A 184 5.49 -12.65 14.25
C LEU A 184 6.45 -13.23 13.22
N MET A 185 7.57 -13.77 13.69
CA MET A 185 8.57 -14.44 12.85
C MET A 185 7.98 -15.61 12.09
N GLY A 186 7.17 -16.46 12.76
CA GLY A 186 6.53 -17.60 12.11
C GLY A 186 5.66 -17.20 10.93
N VAL A 187 4.87 -16.14 11.04
CA VAL A 187 4.07 -15.63 9.92
C VAL A 187 4.96 -15.09 8.80
N ALA A 188 6.03 -14.38 9.15
CA ALA A 188 6.96 -13.84 8.17
C ALA A 188 7.71 -14.94 7.40
N ASP A 189 8.16 -15.98 8.10
CA ASP A 189 8.83 -17.13 7.50
C ASP A 189 7.93 -17.92 6.56
N GLU A 190 6.67 -18.17 6.93
CA GLU A 190 5.70 -18.83 6.05
C GLU A 190 5.52 -18.04 4.74
N ILE A 191 5.37 -16.71 4.82
CA ILE A 191 5.21 -15.87 3.63
C ILE A 191 6.50 -15.81 2.81
N LEU A 192 7.66 -15.81 3.46
CA LEU A 192 8.95 -15.93 2.75
C LEU A 192 9.05 -17.26 2.02
N ASP A 193 8.64 -18.36 2.64
CA ASP A 193 8.71 -19.71 2.04
C ASP A 193 7.86 -19.81 0.77
N GLU A 194 6.70 -19.15 0.72
CA GLU A 194 5.86 -19.07 -0.49
C GLU A 194 6.58 -18.43 -1.69
N VAL A 195 7.60 -17.60 -1.44
CA VAL A 195 8.32 -16.85 -2.46
C VAL A 195 9.80 -17.23 -2.60
N GLY A 196 10.20 -18.36 -2.02
CA GLY A 196 11.55 -18.94 -2.16
C GLY A 196 12.42 -18.80 -0.91
N GLY A 197 11.82 -18.53 0.26
CA GLY A 197 12.46 -18.55 1.57
C GLY A 197 13.31 -17.31 1.89
N ARG A 198 13.96 -17.34 3.03
CA ARG A 198 14.91 -16.29 3.44
C ARG A 198 16.04 -16.14 2.43
N LEU A 199 16.53 -14.93 2.26
CA LEU A 199 17.63 -14.61 1.36
C LEU A 199 18.66 -13.74 2.07
N TRP A 200 19.83 -14.30 2.36
CA TRP A 200 20.99 -13.56 2.86
C TRP A 200 22.15 -13.62 1.87
N ALA A 201 22.59 -14.81 1.54
CA ALA A 201 23.70 -15.02 0.63
C ALA A 201 23.25 -14.95 -0.84
N GLY A 202 24.11 -14.40 -1.69
CA GLY A 202 23.85 -14.31 -3.13
C GLY A 202 23.05 -13.07 -3.55
N LEU A 203 22.80 -12.11 -2.65
CA LEU A 203 22.24 -10.83 -3.04
C LEU A 203 23.16 -10.14 -4.04
N HIS A 204 22.66 -9.87 -5.24
CA HIS A 204 23.32 -9.04 -6.23
C HIS A 204 22.31 -8.05 -6.82
N LEU A 205 22.47 -6.79 -6.46
CA LEU A 205 21.60 -5.70 -6.93
C LEU A 205 22.46 -4.69 -7.68
N ALA A 206 22.12 -4.44 -8.94
CA ALA A 206 22.76 -3.37 -9.68
C ALA A 206 22.45 -1.99 -9.03
N ALA A 207 23.46 -1.15 -8.91
CA ALA A 207 23.22 0.24 -8.57
C ALA A 207 22.38 0.93 -9.67
N PRO A 208 21.47 1.86 -9.32
CA PRO A 208 20.80 2.63 -10.34
C PRO A 208 21.85 3.37 -11.20
N PRO A 209 21.61 3.51 -12.52
CA PRO A 209 22.53 4.28 -13.35
C PRO A 209 22.69 5.68 -12.76
N ALA A 210 23.92 6.14 -12.63
CA ALA A 210 24.22 7.50 -12.16
C ALA A 210 23.34 8.49 -12.94
N ALA A 211 22.61 9.34 -12.24
CA ALA A 211 21.88 10.43 -12.88
C ALA A 211 22.89 11.19 -13.74
N LYS A 212 22.68 11.19 -15.05
CA LYS A 212 23.49 12.06 -15.94
C LYS A 212 23.33 13.46 -15.42
N GLY A 213 24.43 14.07 -14.98
CA GLY A 213 24.44 15.38 -14.37
C GLY A 213 23.66 16.37 -15.23
N CYS A 214 22.81 17.16 -14.61
CA CYS A 214 22.37 18.42 -15.17
C CYS A 214 23.63 19.30 -15.23
N GLU A 215 24.22 19.43 -16.42
CA GLU A 215 25.08 20.57 -16.78
C GLU A 215 24.20 21.78 -17.08
#